data_48c3b6a60041f31fbbe0079e34d30b15
#
_entry.id   48c3b6a60041f31fbbe0079e34d30b15
#
_cell.length_a   1.000
_cell.length_b   1.000
_cell.length_c   1.000
_cell.angle_alpha   90.00
_cell.angle_beta   90.00
_cell.angle_gamma   90.00
#
_symmetry.space_group_name_H-M   'P 1'
#
loop_
_entity.id
_entity.type
_entity.pdbx_description
1 polymer ?
#
loop_
_entity_poly.entity_id
_entity_poly.type
_entity_poly.pdbx_seq_one_letter_code
_entity_poly.pdbx_strand_id
1 'polypeptide(L)'
;MQGIGNTISSLQQAVFAFESKLEVFLRDVETGRLLHFERLQQFREACLASDSTQHLDLQQLAGFTSNLLQSFKARFREFRARTGLFKFITHPHECAVDKIDLTCIPGVSIGDFELEVADLKASDMWTSKFKTLNGELESLARQRAELAREHKWTEMKNLQPEDQLILKTWNELPVTYHTMQRVSIAVLTMFGSTYACEQSFSHMRNIKSNLRSRLTDGSLNACMKLNLTTYEPDYKAISKTMQHQKSH
;
A
#
# COMPACT_ATOMS: atom_id res chain seq x y z
N MET A 1 2.29 9.00 3.02
CA MET A 1 2.32 7.53 2.89
C MET A 1 1.43 6.80 3.92
N GLN A 2 0.92 7.45 4.92
CA GLN A 2 -0.05 6.90 5.87
C GLN A 2 -1.46 7.23 5.42
N GLY A 3 -2.39 6.28 5.51
CA GLY A 3 -3.80 6.50 5.18
C GLY A 3 -4.56 5.19 4.98
N ILE A 4 -5.88 5.27 5.12
CA ILE A 4 -6.80 4.16 4.85
C ILE A 4 -6.82 3.90 3.33
N GLY A 5 -6.72 2.65 2.91
CA GLY A 5 -6.83 2.25 1.50
C GLY A 5 -5.51 2.28 0.72
N ASN A 6 -4.36 2.45 1.37
CA ASN A 6 -3.07 2.27 0.70
C ASN A 6 -2.75 0.77 0.58
N THR A 7 -2.75 0.28 -0.64
CA THR A 7 -2.27 -1.07 -0.95
C THR A 7 -0.76 -1.15 -0.82
N ILE A 8 -0.22 -2.35 -0.68
CA ILE A 8 1.23 -2.55 -0.67
C ILE A 8 1.86 -2.08 -1.99
N SER A 9 1.16 -2.23 -3.11
CA SER A 9 1.61 -1.78 -4.43
C SER A 9 1.65 -0.26 -4.54
N SER A 10 0.58 0.44 -4.10
CA SER A 10 0.55 1.91 -4.10
C SER A 10 1.61 2.50 -3.17
N LEU A 11 1.87 1.85 -2.02
CA LEU A 11 2.94 2.26 -1.12
C LEU A 11 4.31 2.08 -1.76
N GLN A 12 4.55 0.97 -2.47
CA GLN A 12 5.81 0.73 -3.19
C GLN A 12 6.07 1.82 -4.23
N GLN A 13 5.06 2.16 -5.03
CA GLN A 13 5.16 3.24 -6.02
C GLN A 13 5.48 4.59 -5.36
N ALA A 14 4.82 4.90 -4.24
CA ALA A 14 5.08 6.13 -3.49
C ALA A 14 6.50 6.18 -2.92
N VAL A 15 7.02 5.06 -2.42
CA VAL A 15 8.40 4.92 -1.92
C VAL A 15 9.40 5.18 -3.06
N PHE A 16 9.22 4.55 -4.21
CA PHE A 16 10.14 4.73 -5.34
C PHE A 16 10.07 6.13 -5.95
N ALA A 17 8.86 6.71 -6.05
CA ALA A 17 8.70 8.08 -6.49
C ALA A 17 9.38 9.09 -5.54
N PHE A 18 9.29 8.87 -4.23
CA PHE A 18 9.97 9.71 -3.25
C PHE A 18 11.49 9.58 -3.35
N GLU A 19 12.00 8.38 -3.52
CA GLU A 19 13.43 8.13 -3.72
C GLU A 19 13.96 8.83 -4.96
N SER A 20 13.26 8.70 -6.10
CA SER A 20 13.64 9.41 -7.34
C SER A 20 13.64 10.93 -7.15
N LYS A 21 12.71 11.47 -6.36
CA LYS A 21 12.72 12.91 -6.00
C LYS A 21 13.94 13.29 -5.14
N LEU A 22 14.32 12.44 -4.18
CA LEU A 22 15.54 12.67 -3.39
C LEU A 22 16.80 12.68 -4.27
N GLU A 23 16.87 11.83 -5.29
CA GLU A 23 17.97 11.83 -6.26
C GLU A 23 18.01 13.14 -7.09
N VAL A 24 16.85 13.65 -7.47
CA VAL A 24 16.74 14.96 -8.15
C VAL A 24 17.20 16.07 -7.22
N PHE A 25 16.78 16.07 -5.97
CA PHE A 25 17.16 17.08 -4.98
C PHE A 25 18.66 17.04 -4.67
N LEU A 26 19.23 15.85 -4.52
CA LEU A 26 20.67 15.68 -4.34
C LEU A 26 21.44 16.31 -5.50
N ARG A 27 21.10 15.96 -6.73
CA ARG A 27 21.74 16.52 -7.93
C ARG A 27 21.60 18.04 -8.02
N ASP A 28 20.45 18.57 -7.62
CA ASP A 28 20.16 20.01 -7.64
C ASP A 28 21.06 20.77 -6.66
N VAL A 29 21.30 20.21 -5.47
CA VAL A 29 22.22 20.75 -4.47
C VAL A 29 23.67 20.59 -4.91
N GLU A 30 24.09 19.41 -5.40
CA GLU A 30 25.45 19.12 -5.86
C GLU A 30 25.87 20.05 -7.00
N THR A 31 24.95 20.33 -7.92
CA THR A 31 25.22 21.24 -9.05
C THR A 31 25.07 22.72 -8.72
N GLY A 32 24.58 23.03 -7.52
CA GLY A 32 24.34 24.40 -7.08
C GLY A 32 23.20 25.12 -7.82
N ARG A 33 22.37 24.40 -8.60
CA ARG A 33 21.25 25.02 -9.32
C ARG A 33 20.15 25.51 -8.39
N LEU A 34 19.87 24.75 -7.33
CA LEU A 34 18.88 25.04 -6.28
C LEU A 34 17.45 25.29 -6.81
N LEU A 35 17.08 24.73 -7.97
CA LEU A 35 15.77 24.96 -8.62
C LEU A 35 14.59 24.54 -7.74
N HIS A 36 14.79 23.55 -6.88
CA HIS A 36 13.75 23.03 -5.97
C HIS A 36 13.85 23.63 -4.57
N PHE A 37 14.79 24.55 -4.33
CA PHE A 37 15.10 25.15 -3.03
C PHE A 37 15.13 26.69 -3.11
N GLU A 38 14.01 27.27 -3.46
CA GLU A 38 13.87 28.73 -3.68
C GLU A 38 14.44 29.57 -2.54
N ARG A 39 14.16 29.18 -1.28
CA ARG A 39 14.70 29.90 -0.12
C ARG A 39 16.20 29.81 0.01
N LEU A 40 16.82 28.69 -0.35
CA LEU A 40 18.27 28.55 -0.35
C LEU A 40 18.90 29.35 -1.49
N GLN A 41 18.23 29.43 -2.63
CA GLN A 41 18.66 30.27 -3.74
C GLN A 41 18.64 31.74 -3.34
N GLN A 42 17.53 32.24 -2.78
CA GLN A 42 17.38 33.61 -2.27
C GLN A 42 18.43 33.93 -1.19
N PHE A 43 18.66 33.00 -0.24
CA PHE A 43 19.70 33.17 0.78
C PHE A 43 21.09 33.29 0.17
N ARG A 44 21.46 32.44 -0.79
CA ARG A 44 22.74 32.51 -1.49
C ARG A 44 22.92 33.85 -2.22
N GLU A 45 21.89 34.32 -2.91
CA GLU A 45 21.89 35.59 -3.62
C GLU A 45 22.06 36.77 -2.64
N ALA A 46 21.37 36.73 -1.50
CA ALA A 46 21.51 37.74 -0.45
C ALA A 46 22.93 37.76 0.17
N CYS A 47 23.50 36.59 0.43
CA CYS A 47 24.87 36.49 0.93
C CYS A 47 25.90 37.07 -0.08
N LEU A 48 25.73 36.81 -1.36
CA LEU A 48 26.60 37.39 -2.43
C LEU A 48 26.46 38.90 -2.55
N ALA A 49 25.25 39.44 -2.33
CA ALA A 49 24.96 40.86 -2.43
C ALA A 49 25.49 41.67 -1.22
N SER A 50 25.58 41.04 -0.03
CA SER A 50 25.89 41.72 1.25
C SER A 50 27.37 41.62 1.67
N ASP A 51 28.25 41.08 0.85
CA ASP A 51 29.66 40.81 1.21
C ASP A 51 29.83 40.08 2.55
N SER A 52 28.81 39.25 2.87
CA SER A 52 28.68 38.51 4.13
C SER A 52 29.75 37.41 4.22
N THR A 53 30.29 37.23 5.42
CA THR A 53 31.15 36.06 5.73
C THR A 53 30.38 34.75 5.84
N GLN A 54 29.03 34.81 5.77
CA GLN A 54 28.19 33.61 5.79
C GLN A 54 28.16 32.99 4.39
N HIS A 55 28.64 31.77 4.28
CA HIS A 55 28.58 30.98 3.06
C HIS A 55 27.61 29.81 3.23
N LEU A 56 26.78 29.59 2.22
CA LEU A 56 25.96 28.38 2.13
C LEU A 56 26.87 27.20 1.76
N ASP A 57 27.07 26.29 2.70
CA ASP A 57 27.84 25.06 2.45
C ASP A 57 26.99 24.03 1.72
N LEU A 58 27.04 24.07 0.39
CA LEU A 58 26.33 23.13 -0.49
C LEU A 58 26.90 21.71 -0.37
N GLN A 59 28.17 21.53 -0.03
CA GLN A 59 28.77 20.21 0.14
C GLN A 59 28.19 19.52 1.38
N GLN A 60 28.06 20.26 2.47
CA GLN A 60 27.43 19.73 3.70
C GLN A 60 25.97 19.36 3.43
N LEU A 61 25.21 20.19 2.74
CA LEU A 61 23.82 19.91 2.38
C LEU A 61 23.69 18.71 1.44
N ALA A 62 24.58 18.56 0.45
CA ALA A 62 24.65 17.39 -0.41
C ALA A 62 24.96 16.14 0.39
N GLY A 63 25.90 16.21 1.34
CA GLY A 63 26.22 15.12 2.26
C GLY A 63 25.02 14.66 3.09
N PHE A 64 24.25 15.57 3.67
CA PHE A 64 23.01 15.24 4.39
C PHE A 64 21.95 14.60 3.48
N THR A 65 21.75 15.15 2.29
CA THR A 65 20.78 14.63 1.32
C THR A 65 21.18 13.24 0.84
N SER A 66 22.46 13.01 0.58
CA SER A 66 23.01 11.70 0.21
C SER A 66 22.82 10.67 1.33
N ASN A 67 23.14 11.02 2.57
CA ASN A 67 22.94 10.15 3.73
C ASN A 67 21.46 9.80 3.94
N LEU A 68 20.56 10.79 3.76
CA LEU A 68 19.13 10.56 3.80
C LEU A 68 18.68 9.58 2.74
N LEU A 69 19.13 9.76 1.49
CA LEU A 69 18.82 8.89 0.37
C LEU A 69 19.31 7.46 0.63
N GLN A 70 20.55 7.29 1.12
CA GLN A 70 21.10 5.98 1.44
C GLN A 70 20.32 5.29 2.56
N SER A 71 20.00 6.00 3.63
CA SER A 71 19.20 5.50 4.75
C SER A 71 17.81 5.09 4.28
N PHE A 72 17.21 5.88 3.39
CA PHE A 72 15.92 5.57 2.81
C PHE A 72 15.98 4.31 1.92
N LYS A 73 16.98 4.21 1.06
CA LYS A 73 17.24 3.02 0.22
C LYS A 73 17.43 1.75 1.08
N ALA A 74 18.22 1.85 2.14
CA ALA A 74 18.46 0.72 3.04
C ALA A 74 17.18 0.28 3.77
N ARG A 75 16.38 1.23 4.27
CA ARG A 75 15.12 0.95 4.96
C ARG A 75 14.09 0.23 4.09
N PHE A 76 14.03 0.57 2.81
CA PHE A 76 13.06 0.03 1.87
C PHE A 76 13.65 -1.02 0.91
N ARG A 77 14.79 -1.63 1.27
CA ARG A 77 15.44 -2.67 0.46
C ARG A 77 14.52 -3.86 0.18
N GLU A 78 13.78 -4.31 1.19
CA GLU A 78 12.84 -5.43 1.07
C GLU A 78 11.70 -5.16 0.07
N PHE A 79 11.25 -3.92 -0.04
CA PHE A 79 10.26 -3.52 -1.05
C PHE A 79 10.78 -3.72 -2.47
N ARG A 80 12.09 -3.49 -2.69
CA ARG A 80 12.70 -3.71 -4.00
C ARG A 80 12.85 -5.19 -4.31
N ALA A 81 13.28 -5.97 -3.34
CA ALA A 81 13.42 -7.42 -3.50
C ALA A 81 12.10 -8.08 -3.89
N ARG A 82 10.95 -7.50 -3.47
CA ARG A 82 9.62 -8.04 -3.72
C ARG A 82 8.86 -7.38 -4.87
N THR A 83 9.51 -6.56 -5.68
CA THR A 83 8.86 -5.88 -6.83
C THR A 83 8.22 -6.88 -7.78
N GLY A 84 8.86 -8.01 -8.04
CA GLY A 84 8.32 -9.09 -8.89
C GLY A 84 7.01 -9.65 -8.34
N LEU A 85 6.97 -9.91 -7.01
CA LEU A 85 5.79 -10.42 -6.33
C LEU A 85 4.61 -9.41 -6.38
N PHE A 86 4.87 -8.13 -6.18
CA PHE A 86 3.82 -7.12 -6.24
C PHE A 86 3.33 -6.86 -7.67
N LYS A 87 4.24 -6.90 -8.67
CA LYS A 87 3.85 -6.82 -10.08
C LYS A 87 3.01 -8.02 -10.51
N PHE A 88 3.29 -9.21 -10.00
CA PHE A 88 2.57 -10.43 -10.31
C PHE A 88 1.05 -10.30 -10.12
N ILE A 89 0.59 -9.55 -9.13
CA ILE A 89 -0.84 -9.43 -8.79
C ILE A 89 -1.65 -8.79 -9.93
N THR A 90 -1.06 -7.84 -10.63
CA THR A 90 -1.73 -7.13 -11.72
C THR A 90 -1.27 -7.61 -13.10
N HIS A 91 -0.04 -8.14 -13.21
CA HIS A 91 0.56 -8.55 -14.48
C HIS A 91 1.15 -9.99 -14.41
N PRO A 92 0.36 -11.01 -14.02
CA PRO A 92 0.90 -12.37 -13.88
C PRO A 92 1.45 -12.93 -15.20
N HIS A 93 0.87 -12.52 -16.33
CA HIS A 93 1.28 -12.96 -17.67
C HIS A 93 2.64 -12.37 -18.11
N GLU A 94 3.12 -11.30 -17.48
CA GLU A 94 4.41 -10.66 -17.79
C GLU A 94 5.53 -11.03 -16.82
N CYS A 95 5.20 -11.66 -15.70
CA CYS A 95 6.17 -11.92 -14.65
C CYS A 95 7.18 -13.01 -15.04
N ALA A 96 8.44 -12.76 -14.75
CA ALA A 96 9.47 -13.78 -14.76
C ALA A 96 9.41 -14.53 -13.43
N VAL A 97 9.03 -15.81 -13.46
CA VAL A 97 8.73 -16.63 -12.28
C VAL A 97 9.97 -16.79 -11.39
N ASP A 98 11.14 -16.91 -12.01
CA ASP A 98 12.46 -17.00 -11.38
C ASP A 98 12.83 -15.76 -10.54
N LYS A 99 12.13 -14.65 -10.73
CA LYS A 99 12.34 -13.38 -9.99
C LYS A 99 11.32 -13.14 -8.88
N ILE A 100 10.42 -14.09 -8.65
CA ILE A 100 9.39 -13.98 -7.62
C ILE A 100 9.82 -14.75 -6.38
N ASP A 101 10.14 -14.02 -5.30
CA ASP A 101 10.43 -14.63 -4.00
C ASP A 101 9.13 -14.96 -3.26
N LEU A 102 8.82 -16.27 -3.19
CA LEU A 102 7.66 -16.81 -2.48
C LEU A 102 7.97 -17.27 -1.05
N THR A 103 9.21 -17.16 -0.60
CA THR A 103 9.63 -17.65 0.73
C THR A 103 8.90 -16.96 1.88
N CYS A 104 8.39 -15.75 1.64
CA CYS A 104 7.61 -15.00 2.62
C CYS A 104 6.15 -15.48 2.76
N ILE A 105 5.68 -16.40 1.90
CA ILE A 105 4.30 -16.88 1.91
C ILE A 105 4.28 -18.35 2.36
N PRO A 106 3.87 -18.65 3.60
CA PRO A 106 3.93 -20.01 4.13
C PRO A 106 3.04 -20.99 3.36
N GLY A 107 3.56 -22.21 3.12
CA GLY A 107 2.80 -23.31 2.54
C GLY A 107 2.43 -23.12 1.06
N VAL A 108 3.19 -22.33 0.33
CA VAL A 108 3.11 -22.22 -1.13
C VAL A 108 4.14 -23.19 -1.73
N SER A 109 3.68 -24.04 -2.65
CA SER A 109 4.54 -24.90 -3.49
C SER A 109 5.07 -24.08 -4.65
N ILE A 110 6.38 -23.94 -4.76
CA ILE A 110 7.02 -23.19 -5.85
C ILE A 110 6.77 -23.89 -7.18
N GLY A 111 6.88 -25.22 -7.21
CA GLY A 111 6.65 -26.00 -8.44
C GLY A 111 5.22 -25.87 -8.98
N ASP A 112 4.21 -25.95 -8.10
CA ASP A 112 2.82 -25.75 -8.51
C ASP A 112 2.59 -24.33 -9.02
N PHE A 113 3.16 -23.35 -8.34
CA PHE A 113 3.09 -21.94 -8.76
C PHE A 113 3.68 -21.75 -10.17
N GLU A 114 4.85 -22.33 -10.45
CA GLU A 114 5.50 -22.24 -11.76
C GLU A 114 4.65 -22.85 -12.87
N LEU A 115 4.07 -24.01 -12.62
CA LEU A 115 3.18 -24.68 -13.58
C LEU A 115 1.89 -23.89 -13.83
N GLU A 116 1.25 -23.42 -12.76
CA GLU A 116 0.04 -22.59 -12.88
C GLU A 116 0.31 -21.28 -13.64
N VAL A 117 1.46 -20.62 -13.42
CA VAL A 117 1.85 -19.42 -14.18
C VAL A 117 2.10 -19.73 -15.65
N ALA A 118 2.73 -20.88 -15.96
CA ALA A 118 2.96 -21.29 -17.34
C ALA A 118 1.63 -21.53 -18.08
N ASP A 119 0.67 -22.22 -17.44
CA ASP A 119 -0.66 -22.46 -17.98
C ASP A 119 -1.44 -21.15 -18.20
N LEU A 120 -1.38 -20.24 -17.23
CA LEU A 120 -2.04 -18.94 -17.37
C LEU A 120 -1.48 -18.14 -18.54
N LYS A 121 -0.16 -18.13 -18.73
CA LYS A 121 0.51 -17.44 -19.85
C LYS A 121 0.14 -18.04 -21.21
N ALA A 122 -0.09 -19.34 -21.27
CA ALA A 122 -0.51 -20.02 -22.48
C ALA A 122 -1.99 -19.79 -22.83
N SER A 123 -2.78 -19.28 -21.88
CA SER A 123 -4.20 -19.01 -22.06
C SER A 123 -4.46 -17.58 -22.53
N ASP A 124 -4.87 -17.42 -23.79
CA ASP A 124 -5.27 -16.10 -24.34
C ASP A 124 -6.42 -15.48 -23.56
N MET A 125 -7.35 -16.29 -23.07
CA MET A 125 -8.48 -15.83 -22.26
C MET A 125 -8.01 -15.15 -20.97
N TRP A 126 -7.16 -15.81 -20.19
CA TRP A 126 -6.69 -15.27 -18.93
C TRP A 126 -5.73 -14.11 -19.12
N THR A 127 -4.85 -14.20 -20.11
CA THR A 127 -3.97 -13.09 -20.48
C THR A 127 -4.77 -11.83 -20.86
N SER A 128 -5.83 -11.99 -21.68
CA SER A 128 -6.72 -10.90 -22.04
C SER A 128 -7.47 -10.33 -20.81
N LYS A 129 -7.91 -11.20 -19.89
CA LYS A 129 -8.58 -10.79 -18.67
C LYS A 129 -7.71 -9.88 -17.79
N PHE A 130 -6.44 -10.23 -17.59
CA PHE A 130 -5.50 -9.39 -16.83
C PHE A 130 -5.12 -8.10 -17.57
N LYS A 131 -5.09 -8.11 -18.90
CA LYS A 131 -4.94 -6.87 -19.69
C LYS A 131 -6.14 -5.93 -19.50
N THR A 132 -7.36 -6.49 -19.47
CA THR A 132 -8.58 -5.70 -19.17
C THR A 132 -8.52 -5.11 -17.76
N LEU A 133 -8.13 -5.90 -16.75
CA LEU A 133 -7.93 -5.40 -15.39
C LEU A 133 -6.96 -4.23 -15.36
N ASN A 134 -5.85 -4.30 -16.09
CA ASN A 134 -4.88 -3.20 -16.13
C ASN A 134 -5.48 -1.94 -16.75
N GLY A 135 -6.27 -2.06 -17.82
CA GLY A 135 -6.99 -0.93 -18.40
C GLY A 135 -8.00 -0.29 -17.43
N GLU A 136 -8.71 -1.11 -16.65
CA GLU A 136 -9.63 -0.63 -15.62
C GLU A 136 -8.89 0.10 -14.47
N LEU A 137 -7.76 -0.43 -14.01
CA LEU A 137 -6.91 0.20 -13.00
C LEU A 137 -6.33 1.54 -13.49
N GLU A 138 -5.88 1.62 -14.74
CA GLU A 138 -5.42 2.87 -15.34
C GLU A 138 -6.55 3.91 -15.48
N SER A 139 -7.74 3.46 -15.87
CA SER A 139 -8.92 4.34 -15.95
C SER A 139 -9.27 4.90 -14.58
N LEU A 140 -9.28 4.04 -13.56
CA LEU A 140 -9.53 4.43 -12.17
C LEU A 140 -8.47 5.42 -11.66
N ALA A 141 -7.19 5.21 -11.97
CA ALA A 141 -6.11 6.11 -11.60
C ALA A 141 -6.28 7.50 -12.26
N ARG A 142 -6.70 7.55 -13.53
CA ARG A 142 -7.01 8.80 -14.23
C ARG A 142 -8.18 9.52 -13.59
N GLN A 143 -9.28 8.83 -13.29
CA GLN A 143 -10.46 9.41 -12.63
C GLN A 143 -10.09 10.00 -11.25
N ARG A 144 -9.29 9.28 -10.46
CA ARG A 144 -8.79 9.78 -9.17
C ARG A 144 -7.96 11.05 -9.33
N ALA A 145 -7.07 11.08 -10.33
CA ALA A 145 -6.23 12.25 -10.59
C ALA A 145 -7.06 13.47 -11.01
N GLU A 146 -8.12 13.26 -11.77
CA GLU A 146 -9.04 14.31 -12.21
C GLU A 146 -9.85 14.87 -11.04
N LEU A 147 -10.49 14.00 -10.24
CA LEU A 147 -11.22 14.41 -9.04
C LEU A 147 -10.32 15.11 -8.02
N ALA A 148 -9.05 14.69 -7.88
CA ALA A 148 -8.08 15.36 -7.01
C ALA A 148 -7.74 16.77 -7.50
N ARG A 149 -7.63 17.00 -8.82
CA ARG A 149 -7.44 18.36 -9.39
C ARG A 149 -8.64 19.25 -9.14
N GLU A 150 -9.84 18.69 -9.20
CA GLU A 150 -11.10 19.41 -8.95
C GLU A 150 -11.44 19.55 -7.46
N HIS A 151 -10.59 19.04 -6.56
CA HIS A 151 -10.80 19.02 -5.11
C HIS A 151 -12.08 18.29 -4.67
N LYS A 152 -12.56 17.35 -5.47
CA LYS A 152 -13.78 16.56 -5.23
C LYS A 152 -13.49 15.32 -4.36
N TRP A 153 -13.05 15.53 -3.13
CA TRP A 153 -12.60 14.47 -2.23
C TRP A 153 -13.69 13.47 -1.86
N THR A 154 -14.95 13.92 -1.79
CA THR A 154 -16.09 13.04 -1.46
C THR A 154 -16.37 12.07 -2.61
N GLU A 155 -16.37 12.54 -3.84
CA GLU A 155 -16.56 11.71 -5.03
C GLU A 155 -15.42 10.71 -5.18
N MET A 156 -14.18 11.12 -4.90
CA MET A 156 -13.01 10.26 -4.93
C MET A 156 -13.11 9.09 -3.93
N LYS A 157 -13.74 9.28 -2.76
CA LYS A 157 -13.97 8.21 -1.78
C LYS A 157 -15.00 7.18 -2.25
N ASN A 158 -15.90 7.56 -3.15
CA ASN A 158 -16.93 6.69 -3.70
C ASN A 158 -16.44 5.84 -4.88
N LEU A 159 -15.23 6.08 -5.38
CA LEU A 159 -14.65 5.25 -6.42
C LEU A 159 -14.36 3.84 -5.87
N GLN A 160 -14.54 2.85 -6.74
CA GLN A 160 -14.25 1.46 -6.39
C GLN A 160 -12.78 1.32 -5.96
N PRO A 161 -12.50 0.64 -4.83
CA PRO A 161 -11.13 0.36 -4.42
C PRO A 161 -10.41 -0.55 -5.43
N GLU A 162 -9.14 -0.25 -5.70
CA GLU A 162 -8.31 -1.05 -6.63
C GLU A 162 -8.23 -2.51 -6.22
N ASP A 163 -8.09 -2.77 -4.92
CA ASP A 163 -8.00 -4.11 -4.35
C ASP A 163 -9.22 -4.95 -4.68
N GLN A 164 -10.42 -4.35 -4.71
CA GLN A 164 -11.66 -5.07 -5.05
C GLN A 164 -11.69 -5.47 -6.52
N LEU A 165 -11.19 -4.62 -7.44
CA LEU A 165 -11.06 -4.98 -8.85
C LEU A 165 -10.09 -6.14 -9.04
N ILE A 166 -8.94 -6.06 -8.38
CA ILE A 166 -7.91 -7.09 -8.43
C ILE A 166 -8.46 -8.40 -7.85
N LEU A 167 -9.05 -8.35 -6.66
CA LEU A 167 -9.60 -9.52 -5.98
C LEU A 167 -10.72 -10.18 -6.78
N LYS A 168 -11.60 -9.39 -7.41
CA LYS A 168 -12.63 -9.90 -8.30
C LYS A 168 -12.04 -10.72 -9.44
N THR A 169 -11.02 -10.18 -10.12
CA THR A 169 -10.36 -10.87 -11.24
C THR A 169 -9.70 -12.18 -10.78
N TRP A 170 -9.03 -12.18 -9.63
CA TRP A 170 -8.42 -13.40 -9.09
C TRP A 170 -9.46 -14.45 -8.66
N ASN A 171 -10.61 -14.05 -8.15
CA ASN A 171 -11.69 -14.95 -7.75
C ASN A 171 -12.42 -15.58 -8.96
N GLU A 172 -12.29 -15.02 -10.15
CA GLU A 172 -12.86 -15.58 -11.37
C GLU A 172 -12.02 -16.71 -11.96
N LEU A 173 -10.75 -16.87 -11.53
CA LEU A 173 -9.91 -17.97 -11.96
C LEU A 173 -10.45 -19.31 -11.41
N PRO A 174 -10.36 -20.40 -12.22
CA PRO A 174 -10.69 -21.73 -11.74
C PRO A 174 -9.82 -22.17 -10.56
N VAL A 175 -10.32 -23.15 -9.81
CA VAL A 175 -9.62 -23.72 -8.66
C VAL A 175 -8.29 -24.39 -9.03
N THR A 176 -8.07 -24.69 -10.31
CA THR A 176 -6.80 -25.19 -10.85
C THR A 176 -5.64 -24.20 -10.67
N TYR A 177 -5.93 -22.92 -10.44
CA TYR A 177 -4.94 -21.85 -10.16
C TYR A 177 -4.89 -21.50 -8.68
N HIS A 178 -5.14 -22.48 -7.79
CA HIS A 178 -5.28 -22.24 -6.36
C HIS A 178 -4.02 -21.68 -5.69
N THR A 179 -2.83 -22.08 -6.17
CA THR A 179 -1.56 -21.60 -5.64
C THR A 179 -1.36 -20.13 -5.98
N MET A 180 -1.61 -19.74 -7.22
CA MET A 180 -1.55 -18.36 -7.67
C MET A 180 -2.59 -17.49 -6.94
N GLN A 181 -3.82 -17.98 -6.77
CA GLN A 181 -4.87 -17.29 -6.01
C GLN A 181 -4.43 -17.07 -4.56
N ARG A 182 -3.85 -18.10 -3.93
CA ARG A 182 -3.33 -17.99 -2.55
C ARG A 182 -2.23 -16.95 -2.43
N VAL A 183 -1.29 -16.91 -3.38
CA VAL A 183 -0.22 -15.91 -3.43
C VAL A 183 -0.81 -14.51 -3.57
N SER A 184 -1.74 -14.31 -4.50
CA SER A 184 -2.34 -13.00 -4.73
C SER A 184 -3.12 -12.50 -3.51
N ILE A 185 -3.92 -13.36 -2.87
CA ILE A 185 -4.67 -13.02 -1.66
C ILE A 185 -3.71 -12.68 -0.52
N ALA A 186 -2.64 -13.48 -0.33
CA ALA A 186 -1.64 -13.20 0.69
C ALA A 186 -1.02 -11.81 0.52
N VAL A 187 -0.68 -11.42 -0.72
CA VAL A 187 -0.11 -10.09 -0.98
C VAL A 187 -1.15 -8.98 -0.80
N LEU A 188 -2.38 -9.18 -1.26
CA LEU A 188 -3.47 -8.20 -1.08
C LEU A 188 -3.82 -7.97 0.40
N THR A 189 -3.56 -8.96 1.26
CA THR A 189 -3.77 -8.84 2.71
C THR A 189 -2.57 -8.25 3.45
N MET A 190 -1.43 -8.02 2.79
CA MET A 190 -0.29 -7.36 3.43
C MET A 190 -0.62 -5.89 3.71
N PHE A 191 -0.39 -5.47 4.94
CA PHE A 191 -0.56 -4.07 5.31
C PHE A 191 0.53 -3.20 4.69
N GLY A 192 0.12 -2.19 3.94
CA GLY A 192 1.04 -1.21 3.36
C GLY A 192 1.69 -0.28 4.39
N SER A 193 1.12 -0.18 5.60
CA SER A 193 1.66 0.63 6.70
C SER A 193 1.14 0.12 8.05
N THR A 194 1.77 0.56 9.14
CA THR A 194 1.29 0.29 10.51
C THR A 194 0.02 1.06 10.87
N TYR A 195 -0.46 1.94 9.99
CA TYR A 195 -1.61 2.80 10.27
C TYR A 195 -2.87 2.01 10.62
N ALA A 196 -3.17 0.94 9.90
CA ALA A 196 -4.31 0.07 10.21
C ALA A 196 -4.15 -0.62 11.57
N CYS A 197 -2.92 -1.01 11.94
CA CYS A 197 -2.62 -1.56 13.25
C CYS A 197 -2.77 -0.50 14.34
N GLU A 198 -2.24 0.70 14.14
CA GLU A 198 -2.35 1.82 15.08
C GLU A 198 -3.82 2.21 15.31
N GLN A 199 -4.61 2.26 14.24
CA GLN A 199 -6.05 2.48 14.31
C GLN A 199 -6.74 1.36 15.09
N SER A 200 -6.38 0.09 14.83
CA SER A 200 -6.92 -1.06 15.56
C SER A 200 -6.58 -1.00 17.05
N PHE A 201 -5.37 -0.60 17.42
CA PHE A 201 -5.00 -0.39 18.83
C PHE A 201 -5.79 0.76 19.46
N SER A 202 -6.06 1.83 18.73
CA SER A 202 -6.89 2.93 19.19
C SER A 202 -8.33 2.46 19.48
N HIS A 203 -8.92 1.69 18.57
CA HIS A 203 -10.24 1.09 18.77
C HIS A 203 -10.25 0.09 19.94
N MET A 204 -9.23 -0.76 20.05
CA MET A 204 -9.08 -1.69 21.17
C MET A 204 -9.02 -0.95 22.50
N ARG A 205 -8.29 0.16 22.58
CA ARG A 205 -8.20 0.98 23.81
C ARG A 205 -9.56 1.59 24.19
N ASN A 206 -10.37 1.97 23.20
CA ASN A 206 -11.71 2.50 23.43
C ASN A 206 -12.68 1.41 23.90
N ILE A 207 -12.56 0.19 23.37
CA ILE A 207 -13.40 -0.96 23.74
C ILE A 207 -12.99 -1.49 25.13
N LYS A 208 -11.68 -1.66 25.36
CA LYS A 208 -11.09 -2.12 26.63
C LYS A 208 -10.68 -0.92 27.47
N SER A 209 -11.64 -0.26 28.09
CA SER A 209 -11.41 0.85 29.04
C SER A 209 -11.22 0.31 30.48
N ASN A 210 -10.82 1.18 31.40
CA ASN A 210 -10.70 0.84 32.82
C ASN A 210 -12.03 0.32 33.40
N LEU A 211 -13.18 0.75 32.84
CA LEU A 211 -14.51 0.30 33.23
C LEU A 211 -14.90 -1.05 32.61
N ARG A 212 -14.18 -1.50 31.56
CA ARG A 212 -14.37 -2.78 30.85
C ARG A 212 -13.11 -3.64 30.86
N SER A 213 -12.39 -3.66 31.96
CA SER A 213 -11.14 -4.40 32.11
C SER A 213 -11.29 -5.94 32.08
N ARG A 214 -12.51 -6.44 32.32
CA ARG A 214 -12.81 -7.89 32.39
C ARG A 214 -13.33 -8.49 31.07
N LEU A 215 -13.21 -7.80 29.95
CA LEU A 215 -13.53 -8.39 28.65
C LEU A 215 -12.64 -9.59 28.37
N THR A 216 -13.25 -10.73 28.06
CA THR A 216 -12.52 -11.90 27.56
C THR A 216 -11.94 -11.61 26.17
N ASP A 217 -10.88 -12.32 25.81
CA ASP A 217 -10.26 -12.15 24.48
C ASP A 217 -11.25 -12.47 23.33
N GLY A 218 -12.16 -13.46 23.54
CA GLY A 218 -13.23 -13.75 22.59
C GLY A 218 -14.21 -12.59 22.41
N SER A 219 -14.64 -11.97 23.51
CA SER A 219 -15.52 -10.79 23.46
C SER A 219 -14.83 -9.57 22.85
N LEU A 220 -13.56 -9.36 23.21
CA LEU A 220 -12.76 -8.29 22.63
C LEU A 220 -12.62 -8.47 21.12
N ASN A 221 -12.28 -9.68 20.65
CA ASN A 221 -12.14 -10.00 19.23
C ASN A 221 -13.46 -9.78 18.47
N ALA A 222 -14.60 -10.19 19.04
CA ALA A 222 -15.92 -9.94 18.45
C ALA A 222 -16.20 -8.43 18.32
N CYS A 223 -15.98 -7.66 19.38
CA CYS A 223 -16.13 -6.20 19.35
C CYS A 223 -15.21 -5.53 18.34
N MET A 224 -13.94 -5.97 18.23
CA MET A 224 -12.99 -5.47 17.24
C MET A 224 -13.46 -5.76 15.82
N LYS A 225 -13.92 -6.98 15.54
CA LYS A 225 -14.45 -7.34 14.21
C LYS A 225 -15.65 -6.47 13.82
N LEU A 226 -16.60 -6.25 14.73
CA LEU A 226 -17.75 -5.37 14.47
C LEU A 226 -17.34 -3.92 14.22
N ASN A 227 -16.29 -3.45 14.87
CA ASN A 227 -15.83 -2.06 14.74
C ASN A 227 -14.97 -1.80 13.51
N LEU A 228 -14.17 -2.80 13.10
CA LEU A 228 -13.18 -2.67 12.03
C LEU A 228 -13.66 -3.16 10.67
N THR A 229 -14.77 -3.86 10.61
CA THR A 229 -15.33 -4.40 9.36
C THR A 229 -16.66 -3.75 9.02
N THR A 230 -17.05 -3.85 7.74
CA THR A 230 -18.35 -3.43 7.25
C THR A 230 -19.47 -4.44 7.56
N TYR A 231 -19.21 -5.43 8.44
CA TYR A 231 -20.20 -6.43 8.82
C TYR A 231 -21.33 -5.80 9.62
N GLU A 232 -22.53 -5.88 9.09
CA GLU A 232 -23.78 -5.48 9.78
C GLU A 232 -24.50 -6.73 10.31
N PRO A 233 -24.60 -6.89 11.64
CA PRO A 233 -25.33 -8.02 12.22
C PRO A 233 -26.83 -7.94 11.92
N ASP A 234 -27.45 -9.08 11.63
CA ASP A 234 -28.90 -9.16 11.57
C ASP A 234 -29.47 -9.15 12.99
N TYR A 235 -29.68 -7.95 13.52
CA TYR A 235 -30.22 -7.74 14.86
C TYR A 235 -31.63 -8.38 15.05
N LYS A 236 -32.44 -8.50 13.99
CA LYS A 236 -33.77 -9.11 14.06
C LYS A 236 -33.67 -10.63 14.23
N ALA A 237 -32.78 -11.29 13.49
CA ALA A 237 -32.53 -12.70 13.62
C ALA A 237 -31.91 -13.02 15.00
N ILE A 238 -30.94 -12.25 15.44
CA ILE A 238 -30.27 -12.40 16.74
C ILE A 238 -31.29 -12.22 17.88
N SER A 239 -32.12 -11.18 17.82
CA SER A 239 -33.14 -10.91 18.85
C SER A 239 -34.14 -12.03 18.99
N LYS A 240 -34.50 -12.72 17.90
CA LYS A 240 -35.43 -13.88 17.94
C LYS A 240 -34.80 -15.12 18.57
N THR A 241 -33.48 -15.27 18.52
CA THR A 241 -32.74 -16.41 19.09
C THR A 241 -32.33 -16.20 20.54
N MET A 242 -32.31 -14.96 21.03
CA MET A 242 -32.01 -14.65 22.42
C MET A 242 -33.16 -15.07 23.31
N GLN A 243 -32.91 -15.97 24.29
CA GLN A 243 -33.85 -16.23 25.37
C GLN A 243 -34.04 -14.95 26.18
N HIS A 244 -35.27 -14.49 26.30
CA HIS A 244 -35.60 -13.40 27.19
C HIS A 244 -35.35 -13.85 28.63
N GLN A 245 -34.23 -13.42 29.24
CA GLN A 245 -34.07 -13.52 30.69
C GLN A 245 -35.16 -12.65 31.33
N LYS A 246 -36.11 -13.29 31.99
CA LYS A 246 -37.05 -12.58 32.83
C LYS A 246 -36.23 -11.96 33.98
N SER A 247 -36.21 -10.65 34.06
CA SER A 247 -35.71 -9.93 35.23
C SER A 247 -36.57 -10.31 36.43
N HIS A 248 -35.95 -10.88 37.45
CA HIS A 248 -36.55 -11.07 38.77
C HIS A 248 -36.45 -9.80 39.58
#